data_ea3e1a429d2bf251074c88aa1152080d
#
_entry.id   ea3e1a429d2bf251074c88aa1152080d
#
_cell.length_a   1.000
_cell.length_b   1.000
_cell.length_c   1.000
_cell.angle_alpha   90.00
_cell.angle_beta   90.00
_cell.angle_gamma   90.00
#
_symmetry.space_group_name_H-M   'P 1'
#
loop_
_entity.id
_entity.type
_entity.pdbx_description
1 polymer ?
#
loop_
_entity_poly.entity_id
_entity_poly.type
_entity_poly.pdbx_seq_one_letter_code
_entity_poly.pdbx_strand_id
1 'polypeptide(L)'
;LRAMPNMTVFRPCDGRETAAAYITAFSTPGATSIILTRQKLPSFEGTGEAALKGGYILKDSVKKTPDVILIASGSEVQYCMEAQKLLFTKGVDARVVSMPCQEIFDKQTSKYRESVLPKSVRARVCVEAGSSISWYKYAGLDGKVIGIDEFGRSAPAAELFEFRKRCGSRARRNRRARA
;
A
#
# COMPACT_ATOMS: atom_id res chain seq x y z
N LEU A 1 12.14 9.37 1.91
CA LEU A 1 12.18 9.53 0.45
C LEU A 1 10.88 10.11 -0.09
N ARG A 2 9.69 9.57 0.25
CA ARG A 2 8.38 10.06 -0.27
C ARG A 2 8.06 11.51 0.08
N ALA A 3 8.74 12.13 1.06
CA ALA A 3 8.59 13.55 1.40
C ALA A 3 9.62 14.45 0.69
N MET A 4 10.51 13.88 -0.16
CA MET A 4 11.50 14.65 -0.89
C MET A 4 10.89 15.21 -2.17
N PRO A 5 10.96 16.53 -2.42
CA PRO A 5 10.50 17.11 -3.69
C PRO A 5 11.23 16.51 -4.90
N ASN A 6 10.52 16.33 -6.00
CA ASN A 6 11.06 15.82 -7.27
C ASN A 6 11.69 14.41 -7.21
N MET A 7 11.44 13.66 -6.15
CA MET A 7 11.85 12.27 -6.04
C MET A 7 10.68 11.35 -6.42
N THR A 8 10.89 10.47 -7.38
CA THR A 8 9.95 9.40 -7.71
C THR A 8 10.34 8.16 -6.90
N VAL A 9 9.41 7.63 -6.11
CA VAL A 9 9.69 6.49 -5.24
C VAL A 9 8.84 5.30 -5.66
N PHE A 10 9.50 4.28 -6.21
CA PHE A 10 8.88 2.99 -6.53
C PHE A 10 9.15 1.96 -5.43
N ARG A 11 8.10 1.28 -5.02
CA ARG A 11 8.16 0.16 -4.09
C ARG A 11 7.37 -1.02 -4.65
N PRO A 12 7.97 -1.78 -5.57
CA PRO A 12 7.30 -2.85 -6.30
C PRO A 12 7.00 -4.07 -5.43
N CYS A 13 5.88 -4.76 -5.68
CA CYS A 13 5.48 -5.96 -4.96
C CYS A 13 5.97 -7.27 -5.60
N ASP A 14 6.39 -7.23 -6.86
CA ASP A 14 6.92 -8.39 -7.58
C ASP A 14 7.86 -7.99 -8.72
N GLY A 15 8.34 -8.99 -9.48
CA GLY A 15 9.27 -8.77 -10.59
C GLY A 15 8.66 -7.97 -11.75
N ARG A 16 7.35 -8.10 -12.00
CA ARG A 16 6.66 -7.37 -13.08
C ARG A 16 6.51 -5.89 -12.74
N GLU A 17 6.16 -5.56 -11.50
CA GLU A 17 6.18 -4.18 -11.03
C GLU A 17 7.61 -3.62 -10.99
N THR A 18 8.61 -4.45 -10.69
CA THR A 18 10.02 -4.03 -10.74
C THR A 18 10.43 -3.65 -12.16
N ALA A 19 10.02 -4.42 -13.18
CA ALA A 19 10.24 -4.06 -14.57
C ALA A 19 9.59 -2.72 -14.93
N ALA A 20 8.34 -2.50 -14.50
CA ALA A 20 7.65 -1.22 -14.69
C ALA A 20 8.37 -0.06 -13.99
N ALA A 21 8.95 -0.29 -12.82
CA ALA A 21 9.75 0.71 -12.12
C ALA A 21 11.01 1.11 -12.90
N TYR A 22 11.72 0.16 -13.50
CA TYR A 22 12.87 0.45 -14.36
C TYR A 22 12.46 1.18 -15.64
N ILE A 23 11.39 0.73 -16.31
CA ILE A 23 10.86 1.43 -17.50
C ILE A 23 10.59 2.89 -17.15
N THR A 24 9.92 3.14 -16.02
CA THR A 24 9.62 4.51 -15.58
C THR A 24 10.90 5.29 -15.27
N ALA A 25 11.86 4.69 -14.57
CA ALA A 25 13.12 5.36 -14.21
C ALA A 25 13.92 5.82 -15.45
N PHE A 26 13.91 5.02 -16.52
CA PHE A 26 14.60 5.37 -17.77
C PHE A 26 13.80 6.31 -18.69
N SER A 27 12.48 6.35 -18.55
CA SER A 27 11.60 7.14 -19.42
C SER A 27 11.20 8.50 -18.83
N THR A 28 11.45 8.72 -17.53
CA THR A 28 11.01 9.95 -16.85
C THR A 28 12.21 10.75 -16.36
N PRO A 29 12.29 12.04 -16.68
CA PRO A 29 13.35 12.90 -16.13
C PRO A 29 13.26 13.00 -14.61
N GLY A 30 14.41 13.06 -13.95
CA GLY A 30 14.52 13.24 -12.50
C GLY A 30 15.03 12.02 -11.76
N ALA A 31 15.13 12.15 -10.45
CA ALA A 31 15.64 11.09 -9.60
C ALA A 31 14.54 10.05 -9.30
N THR A 32 14.86 8.78 -9.52
CA THR A 32 13.97 7.65 -9.18
C THR A 32 14.65 6.73 -8.17
N SER A 33 13.97 6.45 -7.08
CA SER A 33 14.41 5.47 -6.08
C SER A 33 13.55 4.21 -6.18
N ILE A 34 14.16 3.07 -6.42
CA ILE A 34 13.47 1.76 -6.46
C ILE A 34 13.83 1.01 -5.19
N ILE A 35 12.84 0.82 -4.31
CA ILE A 35 13.01 0.18 -3.01
C ILE A 35 12.56 -1.28 -3.12
N LEU A 36 13.52 -2.17 -3.18
CA LEU A 36 13.30 -3.61 -3.26
C LEU A 36 13.32 -4.26 -1.87
N THR A 37 12.79 -5.46 -1.78
CA THR A 37 12.84 -6.29 -0.57
C THR A 37 13.80 -7.47 -0.77
N ARG A 38 14.35 -7.99 0.33
CA ARG A 38 15.10 -9.25 0.33
C ARG A 38 14.20 -10.47 0.58
N GLN A 39 12.91 -10.25 0.83
CA GLN A 39 11.94 -11.33 1.02
C GLN A 39 11.60 -11.97 -0.34
N LYS A 40 11.35 -13.26 -0.32
CA LYS A 40 10.74 -13.95 -1.45
C LYS A 40 9.27 -13.57 -1.51
N LEU A 41 8.86 -12.88 -2.58
CA LEU A 41 7.50 -12.42 -2.77
C LEU A 41 6.79 -13.27 -3.84
N PRO A 42 5.48 -13.49 -3.70
CA PRO A 42 4.69 -14.10 -4.76
C PRO A 42 4.57 -13.15 -5.96
N SER A 43 4.47 -13.71 -7.15
CA SER A 43 4.02 -12.96 -8.32
C SER A 43 2.49 -13.00 -8.38
N PHE A 44 1.88 -11.86 -8.71
CA PHE A 44 0.43 -11.75 -8.83
C PHE A 44 0.03 -11.64 -10.30
N GLU A 45 -1.05 -12.30 -10.65
CA GLU A 45 -1.71 -12.07 -11.93
C GLU A 45 -2.29 -10.65 -11.97
N GLY A 46 -2.09 -9.94 -13.09
CA GLY A 46 -2.54 -8.54 -13.25
C GLY A 46 -1.52 -7.47 -12.86
N THR A 47 -0.33 -7.83 -12.33
CA THR A 47 0.79 -6.90 -12.20
C THR A 47 1.48 -6.68 -13.55
N GLY A 48 2.28 -5.62 -13.69
CA GLY A 48 3.03 -5.29 -14.90
C GLY A 48 2.70 -3.89 -15.43
N GLU A 49 2.20 -3.75 -16.65
CA GLU A 49 1.94 -2.43 -17.29
C GLU A 49 1.05 -1.51 -16.46
N ALA A 50 0.09 -2.04 -15.71
CA ALA A 50 -0.76 -1.25 -14.83
C ALA A 50 0.04 -0.46 -13.79
N ALA A 51 1.20 -0.96 -13.38
CA ALA A 51 2.09 -0.29 -12.43
C ALA A 51 2.72 1.00 -12.99
N LEU A 52 2.78 1.17 -14.32
CA LEU A 52 3.21 2.42 -14.97
C LEU A 52 2.30 3.60 -14.62
N LYS A 53 1.08 3.36 -14.15
CA LYS A 53 0.15 4.38 -13.66
C LYS A 53 0.37 4.73 -12.19
N GLY A 54 1.32 4.10 -11.51
CA GLY A 54 1.72 4.38 -10.13
C GLY A 54 0.82 3.76 -9.06
N GLY A 55 -0.45 3.50 -9.38
CA GLY A 55 -1.42 2.81 -8.54
C GLY A 55 -2.57 2.26 -9.38
N TYR A 56 -3.03 1.05 -9.08
CA TYR A 56 -4.03 0.35 -9.89
C TYR A 56 -4.78 -0.70 -9.07
N ILE A 57 -5.93 -1.14 -9.57
CA ILE A 57 -6.70 -2.23 -8.97
C ILE A 57 -6.00 -3.54 -9.31
N LEU A 58 -5.41 -4.19 -8.30
CA LEU A 58 -4.80 -5.51 -8.46
C LEU A 58 -5.85 -6.62 -8.39
N LYS A 59 -6.81 -6.50 -7.48
CA LYS A 59 -7.94 -7.41 -7.36
C LYS A 59 -9.19 -6.62 -6.98
N ASP A 60 -10.19 -6.67 -7.83
CA ASP A 60 -11.43 -5.95 -7.56
C ASP A 60 -12.38 -6.72 -6.64
N SER A 61 -13.35 -6.00 -6.10
CA SER A 61 -14.51 -6.54 -5.39
C SER A 61 -15.46 -7.24 -6.36
N VAL A 62 -16.28 -8.14 -5.85
CA VAL A 62 -17.36 -8.76 -6.61
C VAL A 62 -18.50 -7.75 -6.86
N LYS A 63 -18.80 -6.95 -5.84
CA LYS A 63 -19.77 -5.84 -5.94
C LYS A 63 -19.18 -4.70 -6.77
N LYS A 64 -20.04 -3.98 -7.48
CA LYS A 64 -19.66 -2.76 -8.22
C LYS A 64 -18.99 -1.71 -7.32
N THR A 65 -19.42 -1.61 -6.08
CA THR A 65 -18.84 -0.73 -5.06
C THR A 65 -18.33 -1.60 -3.91
N PRO A 66 -17.03 -1.62 -3.64
CA PRO A 66 -16.46 -2.39 -2.54
C PRO A 66 -16.91 -1.83 -1.18
N ASP A 67 -17.02 -2.71 -0.19
CA ASP A 67 -17.27 -2.32 1.19
C ASP A 67 -16.04 -1.64 1.83
N VAL A 68 -14.82 -2.04 1.38
CA VAL A 68 -13.55 -1.48 1.84
C VAL A 68 -12.49 -1.54 0.73
N ILE A 69 -11.56 -0.58 0.73
CA ILE A 69 -10.39 -0.59 -0.16
C ILE A 69 -9.13 -0.83 0.68
N LEU A 70 -8.39 -1.87 0.33
CA LEU A 70 -7.07 -2.18 0.89
C LEU A 70 -6.00 -1.65 -0.07
N ILE A 71 -5.14 -0.77 0.40
CA ILE A 71 -4.12 -0.10 -0.43
C ILE A 71 -2.75 -0.45 0.15
N ALA A 72 -1.87 -0.99 -0.68
CA ALA A 72 -0.51 -1.32 -0.23
C ALA A 72 0.53 -1.12 -1.33
N SER A 73 1.80 -1.13 -0.95
CA SER A 73 2.95 -1.15 -1.84
C SER A 73 3.95 -2.22 -1.39
N GLY A 74 4.76 -2.69 -2.30
CA GLY A 74 5.84 -3.63 -2.00
C GLY A 74 5.37 -4.93 -1.35
N SER A 75 6.14 -5.40 -0.37
CA SER A 75 5.86 -6.67 0.32
C SER A 75 4.52 -6.74 1.02
N GLU A 76 3.88 -5.62 1.32
CA GLU A 76 2.61 -5.59 2.05
C GLU A 76 1.39 -5.89 1.17
N VAL A 77 1.55 -5.85 -0.16
CA VAL A 77 0.48 -6.22 -1.10
C VAL A 77 0.00 -7.66 -0.88
N GLN A 78 0.93 -8.59 -0.61
CA GLN A 78 0.55 -9.99 -0.33
C GLN A 78 -0.41 -10.10 0.88
N TYR A 79 -0.17 -9.33 1.93
CA TYR A 79 -1.04 -9.34 3.11
C TYR A 79 -2.42 -8.74 2.83
N CYS A 80 -2.50 -7.75 1.95
CA CYS A 80 -3.80 -7.23 1.49
C CYS A 80 -4.56 -8.25 0.65
N MET A 81 -3.88 -9.03 -0.18
CA MET A 81 -4.49 -10.13 -0.96
C MET A 81 -5.01 -11.26 -0.06
N GLU A 82 -4.28 -11.59 0.99
CA GLU A 82 -4.73 -12.56 2.01
C GLU A 82 -5.90 -12.01 2.83
N ALA A 83 -5.80 -10.74 3.24
CA ALA A 83 -6.86 -10.07 4.00
C ALA A 83 -8.17 -9.97 3.21
N GLN A 84 -8.12 -9.73 1.88
CA GLN A 84 -9.29 -9.74 1.02
C GLN A 84 -10.04 -11.08 1.11
N LYS A 85 -9.32 -12.20 1.02
CA LYS A 85 -9.91 -13.54 1.13
C LYS A 85 -10.58 -13.76 2.49
N LEU A 86 -9.89 -13.36 3.57
CA LEU A 86 -10.43 -13.47 4.93
C LEU A 86 -11.66 -12.57 5.17
N LEU A 87 -11.66 -11.36 4.60
CA LEU A 87 -12.80 -10.44 4.68
C LEU A 87 -14.01 -11.00 3.93
N PHE A 88 -13.77 -11.59 2.76
CA PHE A 88 -14.83 -12.19 1.96
C PHE A 88 -15.56 -13.32 2.71
N THR A 89 -14.83 -14.17 3.48
CA THR A 89 -15.47 -15.20 4.33
C THR A 89 -16.31 -14.63 5.46
N LYS A 90 -16.12 -13.34 5.78
CA LYS A 90 -16.92 -12.60 6.77
C LYS A 90 -17.99 -11.72 6.17
N GLY A 91 -18.27 -11.88 4.87
CA GLY A 91 -19.29 -11.12 4.14
C GLY A 91 -18.87 -9.68 3.79
N VAL A 92 -17.59 -9.33 3.92
CA VAL A 92 -17.05 -8.02 3.55
C VAL A 92 -16.32 -8.12 2.22
N ASP A 93 -16.80 -7.40 1.22
CA ASP A 93 -16.25 -7.41 -0.13
C ASP A 93 -15.23 -6.27 -0.30
N ALA A 94 -13.97 -6.64 -0.46
CA ALA A 94 -12.85 -5.71 -0.49
C ALA A 94 -12.23 -5.59 -1.88
N ARG A 95 -11.78 -4.38 -2.23
CA ARG A 95 -10.90 -4.12 -3.37
C ARG A 95 -9.46 -4.06 -2.88
N VAL A 96 -8.52 -4.66 -3.61
CA VAL A 96 -7.08 -4.52 -3.36
C VAL A 96 -6.46 -3.62 -4.44
N VAL A 97 -5.78 -2.59 -3.99
CA VAL A 97 -5.04 -1.64 -4.82
C VAL A 97 -3.56 -1.79 -4.54
N SER A 98 -2.77 -2.12 -5.57
CA SER A 98 -1.32 -1.95 -5.52
C SER A 98 -0.97 -0.52 -5.88
N MET A 99 -0.17 0.14 -5.05
CA MET A 99 0.29 1.51 -5.25
C MET A 99 1.82 1.59 -5.15
N PRO A 100 2.52 1.05 -6.14
CA PRO A 100 3.98 1.03 -6.11
C PRO A 100 4.61 2.43 -6.17
N CYS A 101 3.95 3.43 -6.79
CA CYS A 101 4.47 4.79 -6.91
C CYS A 101 3.37 5.83 -6.72
N GLN A 102 3.38 6.51 -5.58
CA GLN A 102 2.39 7.54 -5.24
C GLN A 102 2.50 8.78 -6.15
N GLU A 103 3.71 9.20 -6.47
CA GLU A 103 4.00 10.41 -7.24
C GLU A 103 3.44 10.31 -8.68
N ILE A 104 3.48 9.13 -9.27
CA ILE A 104 2.91 8.89 -10.61
C ILE A 104 1.39 8.76 -10.52
N PHE A 105 0.87 8.09 -9.49
CA PHE A 105 -0.58 7.98 -9.30
C PHE A 105 -1.23 9.35 -9.12
N ASP A 106 -0.61 10.25 -8.36
CA ASP A 106 -1.13 11.60 -8.12
C ASP A 106 -1.20 12.45 -9.40
N LYS A 107 -0.32 12.19 -10.36
CA LYS A 107 -0.31 12.84 -11.68
C LYS A 107 -1.35 12.29 -12.65
N GLN A 108 -2.01 11.18 -12.32
CA GLN A 108 -3.06 10.61 -13.16
C GLN A 108 -4.29 11.53 -13.20
N THR A 109 -5.09 11.37 -14.27
CA THR A 109 -6.35 12.11 -14.40
C THR A 109 -7.29 11.85 -13.24
N SER A 110 -8.12 12.83 -12.86
CA SER A 110 -9.12 12.66 -11.82
C SER A 110 -10.05 11.47 -12.08
N LYS A 111 -10.41 11.24 -13.35
CA LYS A 111 -11.23 10.11 -13.78
C LYS A 111 -10.55 8.77 -13.45
N TYR A 112 -9.24 8.65 -13.74
CA TYR A 112 -8.51 7.43 -13.42
C TYR A 112 -8.38 7.22 -11.91
N ARG A 113 -7.99 8.25 -11.17
CA ARG A 113 -7.86 8.16 -9.71
C ARG A 113 -9.18 7.78 -9.05
N GLU A 114 -10.30 8.34 -9.54
CA GLU A 114 -11.64 8.01 -9.06
C GLU A 114 -12.04 6.56 -9.39
N SER A 115 -11.63 6.01 -10.54
CA SER A 115 -11.89 4.61 -10.87
C SER A 115 -11.16 3.64 -9.95
N VAL A 116 -9.96 3.99 -9.49
CA VAL A 116 -9.15 3.17 -8.58
C VAL A 116 -9.59 3.36 -7.13
N LEU A 117 -9.74 4.62 -6.70
CA LEU A 117 -10.07 5.04 -5.34
C LEU A 117 -11.34 5.91 -5.32
N PRO A 118 -12.53 5.34 -5.56
CA PRO A 118 -13.77 6.10 -5.61
C PRO A 118 -14.04 6.83 -4.29
N LYS A 119 -14.41 8.10 -4.36
CA LYS A 119 -14.70 8.95 -3.19
C LYS A 119 -15.87 8.44 -2.36
N SER A 120 -16.80 7.72 -3.00
CA SER A 120 -17.94 7.09 -2.32
C SER A 120 -17.51 6.01 -1.32
N VAL A 121 -16.34 5.39 -1.51
CA VAL A 121 -15.81 4.37 -0.59
C VAL A 121 -14.84 5.03 0.38
N ARG A 122 -15.32 5.33 1.57
CA ARG A 122 -14.54 6.00 2.64
C ARG A 122 -13.79 5.01 3.54
N ALA A 123 -14.26 3.78 3.63
CA ALA A 123 -13.57 2.72 4.36
C ALA A 123 -12.31 2.30 3.60
N ARG A 124 -11.15 2.81 4.00
CA ARG A 124 -9.86 2.55 3.36
C ARG A 124 -8.81 2.16 4.38
N VAL A 125 -8.00 1.18 4.05
CA VAL A 125 -6.87 0.76 4.87
C VAL A 125 -5.61 0.79 4.02
N CYS A 126 -4.65 1.65 4.40
CA CYS A 126 -3.34 1.72 3.76
C CYS A 126 -2.33 0.92 4.59
N VAL A 127 -1.50 0.12 3.93
CA VAL A 127 -0.53 -0.77 4.58
C VAL A 127 0.84 -0.60 3.93
N GLU A 128 1.83 -0.14 4.69
CA GLU A 128 3.22 -0.08 4.26
C GLU A 128 4.17 -0.26 5.44
N ALA A 129 5.22 -1.06 5.28
CA ALA A 129 6.32 -1.15 6.24
C ALA A 129 7.23 0.09 6.13
N GLY A 130 6.67 1.26 6.35
CA GLY A 130 7.30 2.57 6.27
C GLY A 130 6.47 3.61 7.00
N SER A 131 6.90 4.89 6.95
CA SER A 131 6.18 5.97 7.63
C SER A 131 4.76 6.15 7.10
N SER A 132 3.83 6.35 8.03
CA SER A 132 2.40 6.51 7.73
C SER A 132 2.08 7.84 7.02
N ILE A 133 2.95 8.84 7.10
CA ILE A 133 2.69 10.23 6.70
C ILE A 133 2.15 10.35 5.27
N SER A 134 2.79 9.66 4.30
CA SER A 134 2.40 9.78 2.90
C SER A 134 1.07 9.10 2.55
N TRP A 135 0.53 8.29 3.46
CA TRP A 135 -0.65 7.47 3.21
C TRP A 135 -1.97 8.11 3.63
N TYR A 136 -1.95 9.11 4.52
CA TYR A 136 -3.17 9.75 5.03
C TYR A 136 -4.02 10.38 3.92
N LYS A 137 -3.39 10.90 2.86
CA LYS A 137 -4.12 11.48 1.71
C LYS A 137 -4.97 10.45 0.94
N TYR A 138 -4.60 9.16 1.00
CA TYR A 138 -5.37 8.07 0.37
C TYR A 138 -6.34 7.41 1.34
N ALA A 139 -5.95 7.27 2.61
CA ALA A 139 -6.81 6.73 3.65
C ALA A 139 -8.02 7.65 3.92
N GLY A 140 -7.80 8.97 3.89
CA GLY A 140 -8.83 9.94 4.26
C GLY A 140 -9.12 9.96 5.76
N LEU A 141 -10.17 10.68 6.15
CA LEU A 141 -10.52 10.89 7.56
C LEU A 141 -11.07 9.64 8.25
N ASP A 142 -11.76 8.78 7.51
CA ASP A 142 -12.40 7.57 8.06
C ASP A 142 -11.54 6.31 7.89
N GLY A 143 -10.46 6.42 7.12
CA GLY A 143 -9.57 5.31 6.86
C GLY A 143 -8.54 5.09 7.96
N LYS A 144 -7.76 4.02 7.80
CA LYS A 144 -6.65 3.67 8.69
C LYS A 144 -5.36 3.50 7.93
N VAL A 145 -4.25 3.85 8.56
CA VAL A 145 -2.91 3.56 8.06
C VAL A 145 -2.23 2.60 9.03
N ILE A 146 -1.73 1.50 8.48
CA ILE A 146 -0.89 0.52 9.17
C ILE A 146 0.53 0.76 8.66
N GLY A 147 1.27 1.59 9.37
CA GLY A 147 2.62 2.02 9.03
C GLY A 147 3.62 1.74 10.14
N ILE A 148 4.85 2.17 9.91
CA ILE A 148 5.96 2.10 10.84
C ILE A 148 6.51 3.51 11.02
N ASP A 149 6.15 4.17 12.13
CA ASP A 149 6.56 5.54 12.45
C ASP A 149 7.73 5.60 13.46
N GLU A 150 8.42 4.47 13.63
CA GLU A 150 9.61 4.35 14.46
C GLU A 150 10.78 3.86 13.62
N PHE A 151 12.02 4.07 14.11
CA PHE A 151 13.20 3.50 13.48
C PHE A 151 13.11 1.97 13.44
N GLY A 152 13.63 1.39 12.36
CA GLY A 152 13.74 -0.06 12.20
C GLY A 152 14.68 -0.66 13.26
N ARG A 153 14.51 -1.96 13.51
CA ARG A 153 15.38 -2.75 14.36
C ARG A 153 15.97 -3.88 13.54
N SER A 154 17.15 -4.35 13.94
CA SER A 154 17.81 -5.49 13.32
C SER A 154 17.48 -6.74 14.12
N ALA A 155 16.67 -7.63 13.55
CA ALA A 155 16.34 -8.94 14.09
C ALA A 155 15.70 -9.80 12.99
N PRO A 156 15.57 -11.13 13.17
CA PRO A 156 14.78 -11.97 12.28
C PRO A 156 13.33 -11.45 12.13
N ALA A 157 12.77 -11.58 10.93
CA ALA A 157 11.46 -11.01 10.60
C ALA A 157 10.35 -11.42 11.59
N ALA A 158 10.32 -12.70 12.02
CA ALA A 158 9.34 -13.20 12.98
C ALA A 158 9.38 -12.45 14.32
N GLU A 159 10.57 -12.17 14.84
CA GLU A 159 10.76 -11.42 16.09
C GLU A 159 10.31 -9.95 15.94
N LEU A 160 10.60 -9.35 14.79
CA LEU A 160 10.16 -7.98 14.50
C LEU A 160 8.63 -7.87 14.43
N PHE A 161 7.95 -8.84 13.84
CA PHE A 161 6.49 -8.89 13.81
C PHE A 161 5.89 -9.06 15.22
N GLU A 162 6.45 -9.94 16.05
CA GLU A 162 6.00 -10.13 17.43
C GLU A 162 6.23 -8.87 18.28
N PHE A 163 7.38 -8.25 18.17
CA PHE A 163 7.66 -6.98 18.85
C PHE A 163 6.63 -5.91 18.52
N ARG A 164 6.27 -5.76 17.24
CA ARG A 164 5.29 -4.77 16.79
C ARG A 164 3.88 -5.07 17.26
N LYS A 165 3.44 -6.33 17.28
CA LYS A 165 2.16 -6.70 17.87
C LYS A 165 2.07 -6.25 19.34
N ARG A 166 3.14 -6.45 20.12
CA ARG A 166 3.22 -6.03 21.53
C ARG A 166 3.19 -4.52 21.69
N CYS A 167 3.92 -3.77 20.87
CA CYS A 167 3.91 -2.30 20.89
C CYS A 167 2.55 -1.73 20.49
N GLY A 168 1.92 -2.24 19.44
CA GLY A 168 0.59 -1.81 19.00
C GLY A 168 -0.51 -2.09 20.04
N SER A 169 -0.40 -3.18 20.80
CA SER A 169 -1.34 -3.50 21.88
C SER A 169 -1.15 -2.60 23.10
N ARG A 170 0.08 -2.18 23.45
CA ARG A 170 0.37 -1.20 24.50
C ARG A 170 -0.16 0.19 24.17
N ALA A 171 0.04 0.66 22.92
CA ALA A 171 -0.46 1.95 22.48
C ALA A 171 -2.00 2.04 22.54
N ARG A 172 -2.71 0.95 22.19
CA ARG A 172 -4.18 0.88 22.32
C ARG A 172 -4.66 0.88 23.77
N ARG A 173 -3.97 0.19 24.69
CA ARG A 173 -4.30 0.20 26.12
C ARG A 173 -4.12 1.59 26.74
N ASN A 174 -3.04 2.29 26.40
CA ASN A 174 -2.79 3.62 26.94
C ASN A 174 -3.79 4.69 26.39
N ARG A 175 -4.33 4.52 25.19
CA ARG A 175 -5.41 5.39 24.68
C ARG A 175 -6.75 5.14 25.37
N ARG A 176 -7.07 3.89 25.73
CA ARG A 176 -8.30 3.56 26.47
C ARG A 176 -8.24 3.94 27.94
N ALA A 177 -7.05 4.10 28.52
CA ALA A 177 -6.87 4.55 29.91
C ALA A 177 -6.86 6.09 30.05
N ARG A 178 -6.87 6.81 28.93
CA ARG A 178 -6.90 8.30 28.91
C ARG A 178 -8.22 8.88 28.34
N ALA A 179 -9.16 8.04 27.95
CA ALA A 179 -10.52 8.38 27.56
C ALA A 179 -11.53 7.96 28.63
#